data_01d88d243a3aaf9188cdbd840482cb56
#
_entry.id   01d88d243a3aaf9188cdbd840482cb56
#
_cell.length_a   1.000
_cell.length_b   1.000
_cell.length_c   1.000
_cell.angle_alpha   90.00
_cell.angle_beta   90.00
_cell.angle_gamma   90.00
#
_symmetry.space_group_name_H-M   'P 1'
#
loop_
_entity.id
_entity.type
_entity.pdbx_description
1 polymer ?
#
loop_
_entity_poly.entity_id
_entity_poly.type
_entity_poly.pdbx_seq_one_letter_code
_entity_poly.pdbx_strand_id
1 'polypeptide(L)'
;MDKIITIPFGYILDWLYQLVDNYGLALILFALVVQVVLLPITAKSKKSMMKMSRISPRIQAIKDKYPNDQQKQNELISKLQKEEGVGMGCGGCLWSLVPLLILIPLYGVIRQPIEFMLHESADTAAAIVGVVKEKLPDLFNGNNAFYEQLIAASHIADYKEEILAAGIQVSERTLEGLNFTFLDLNLGTVPEYRVWDATVWSWTWGSIGLFLIPLLSAGQQVLSMIISQNSNNSVVTDENGMVDKEAAKKSQSAQTGKTMMYLMPIMSLWIGFTVPAALSVYWFVGGVTRMVEDFFMTRHYRKIYDAEDAERLKKYLAEEAAEAEKERLRAEKRAANPEGITENTSKKKLQKKQQQEADAAKAAAAKEYAAKKGMPVEEEQEKTTLSGIADRPYCKGRAYDPNRYNNTEE
;
A
#
# COMPACT_ATOMS: atom_id res chain seq x y z
N MET A 1 10.26 -21.47 -19.51
CA MET A 1 8.97 -20.78 -19.32
C MET A 1 8.92 -19.43 -20.06
N ASP A 2 10.08 -18.86 -20.36
CA ASP A 2 10.16 -17.50 -20.92
C ASP A 2 9.61 -17.37 -22.34
N LYS A 3 9.78 -18.40 -23.21
CA LYS A 3 9.29 -18.34 -24.59
C LYS A 3 7.76 -18.32 -24.72
N ILE A 4 6.99 -18.94 -23.81
CA ILE A 4 5.53 -19.05 -23.90
C ILE A 4 4.85 -17.67 -23.84
N ILE A 5 5.37 -16.76 -23.03
CA ILE A 5 4.81 -15.40 -22.88
C ILE A 5 5.57 -14.42 -23.78
N THR A 6 6.86 -14.58 -24.00
CA THR A 6 7.69 -13.71 -24.84
C THR A 6 7.27 -13.75 -26.28
N ILE A 7 6.95 -14.94 -26.84
CA ILE A 7 6.50 -15.10 -28.23
C ILE A 7 5.23 -14.28 -28.53
N PRO A 8 4.11 -14.38 -27.77
CA PRO A 8 2.93 -13.54 -28.02
C PRO A 8 3.24 -12.03 -27.95
N PHE A 9 4.12 -11.62 -27.04
CA PHE A 9 4.51 -10.21 -26.90
C PHE A 9 5.30 -9.73 -28.11
N GLY A 10 6.19 -10.59 -28.66
CA GLY A 10 6.91 -10.34 -29.90
C GLY A 10 5.96 -10.13 -31.07
N TYR A 11 4.97 -11.02 -31.24
CA TYR A 11 3.97 -10.90 -32.31
C TYR A 11 3.12 -9.62 -32.19
N ILE A 12 2.69 -9.27 -30.98
CA ILE A 12 1.92 -8.03 -30.76
C ILE A 12 2.77 -6.81 -31.07
N LEU A 13 4.02 -6.77 -30.59
CA LEU A 13 4.91 -5.62 -30.83
C LEU A 13 5.27 -5.50 -32.31
N ASP A 14 5.54 -6.62 -32.98
CA ASP A 14 5.79 -6.65 -34.42
C ASP A 14 4.58 -6.18 -35.23
N TRP A 15 3.36 -6.66 -34.91
CA TRP A 15 2.14 -6.22 -35.56
C TRP A 15 1.92 -4.71 -35.40
N LEU A 16 2.16 -4.18 -34.19
CA LEU A 16 2.08 -2.75 -33.92
C LEU A 16 3.16 -1.97 -34.71
N TYR A 17 4.38 -2.53 -34.79
CA TYR A 17 5.46 -1.92 -35.56
C TYR A 17 5.11 -1.83 -37.06
N GLN A 18 4.57 -2.90 -37.64
CA GLN A 18 4.11 -2.91 -39.01
C GLN A 18 2.98 -1.89 -39.29
N LEU A 19 2.15 -1.63 -38.26
CA LEU A 19 1.04 -0.68 -38.39
C LEU A 19 1.51 0.77 -38.43
N VAL A 20 2.53 1.13 -37.67
CA VAL A 20 2.96 2.52 -37.46
C VAL A 20 4.32 2.85 -38.09
N ASP A 21 5.05 1.84 -38.53
CA ASP A 21 6.41 1.93 -39.12
C ASP A 21 7.38 2.78 -38.25
N ASN A 22 7.19 2.71 -36.94
CA ASN A 22 8.01 3.42 -35.97
C ASN A 22 8.07 2.65 -34.65
N TYR A 23 9.27 2.25 -34.24
CA TYR A 23 9.48 1.41 -33.06
C TYR A 23 9.01 2.08 -31.75
N GLY A 24 9.33 3.35 -31.57
CA GLY A 24 8.93 4.09 -30.37
C GLY A 24 7.40 4.22 -30.25
N LEU A 25 6.72 4.51 -31.35
CA LEU A 25 5.24 4.53 -31.40
C LEU A 25 4.65 3.14 -31.16
N ALA A 26 5.22 2.10 -31.78
CA ALA A 26 4.78 0.71 -31.55
C ALA A 26 4.91 0.34 -30.06
N LEU A 27 6.00 0.72 -29.41
CA LEU A 27 6.23 0.48 -27.99
C LEU A 27 5.27 1.25 -27.10
N ILE A 28 4.95 2.50 -27.44
CA ILE A 28 3.93 3.30 -26.75
C ILE A 28 2.55 2.64 -26.87
N LEU A 29 2.16 2.25 -28.08
CA LEU A 29 0.89 1.56 -28.32
C LEU A 29 0.84 0.22 -27.58
N PHE A 30 1.94 -0.54 -27.59
CA PHE A 30 2.06 -1.78 -26.84
C PHE A 30 1.84 -1.54 -25.33
N ALA A 31 2.49 -0.51 -24.74
CA ALA A 31 2.30 -0.15 -23.37
C ALA A 31 0.83 0.18 -23.04
N LEU A 32 0.15 0.91 -23.92
CA LEU A 32 -1.28 1.24 -23.77
C LEU A 32 -2.16 -0.01 -23.85
N VAL A 33 -1.94 -0.88 -24.82
CA VAL A 33 -2.69 -2.15 -24.97
C VAL A 33 -2.55 -2.99 -23.71
N VAL A 34 -1.33 -3.15 -23.21
CA VAL A 34 -1.06 -3.88 -21.96
C VAL A 34 -1.82 -3.27 -20.78
N GLN A 35 -1.82 -1.94 -20.64
CA GLN A 35 -2.54 -1.28 -19.53
C GLN A 35 -4.06 -1.47 -19.65
N VAL A 36 -4.62 -1.40 -20.85
CA VAL A 36 -6.06 -1.66 -21.08
C VAL A 36 -6.42 -3.10 -20.68
N VAL A 37 -5.59 -4.08 -21.07
CA VAL A 37 -5.78 -5.49 -20.67
C VAL A 37 -5.70 -5.68 -19.16
N LEU A 38 -4.82 -4.94 -18.49
CA LEU A 38 -4.63 -5.01 -17.04
C LEU A 38 -5.65 -4.19 -16.25
N LEU A 39 -6.40 -3.29 -16.89
CA LEU A 39 -7.32 -2.35 -16.22
C LEU A 39 -8.29 -3.03 -15.23
N PRO A 40 -8.97 -4.16 -15.54
CA PRO A 40 -9.86 -4.81 -14.58
C PRO A 40 -9.13 -5.34 -13.34
N ILE A 41 -7.87 -5.71 -13.50
CA ILE A 41 -7.01 -6.21 -12.43
C ILE A 41 -6.54 -5.05 -11.56
N THR A 42 -6.02 -3.98 -12.18
CA THR A 42 -5.57 -2.77 -11.48
C THR A 42 -6.70 -2.10 -10.73
N ALA A 43 -7.93 -2.09 -11.28
CA ALA A 43 -9.12 -1.58 -10.61
C ALA A 43 -9.45 -2.34 -9.32
N LYS A 44 -9.42 -3.69 -9.35
CA LYS A 44 -9.63 -4.53 -8.16
C LYS A 44 -8.54 -4.30 -7.12
N SER A 45 -7.29 -4.22 -7.55
CA SER A 45 -6.14 -3.93 -6.69
C SER A 45 -6.28 -2.58 -6.01
N LYS A 46 -6.62 -1.53 -6.75
CA LYS A 46 -6.86 -0.18 -6.22
C LYS A 46 -7.97 -0.16 -5.18
N LYS A 47 -9.11 -0.80 -5.46
CA LYS A 47 -10.21 -0.93 -4.50
C LYS A 47 -9.74 -1.57 -3.18
N SER A 48 -9.01 -2.68 -3.28
CA SER A 48 -8.48 -3.39 -2.11
C SER A 48 -7.48 -2.53 -1.32
N MET A 49 -6.58 -1.81 -2.03
CA MET A 49 -5.62 -0.92 -1.42
C MET A 49 -6.28 0.25 -0.68
N MET A 50 -7.30 0.87 -1.28
CA MET A 50 -8.06 1.94 -0.62
C MET A 50 -8.81 1.44 0.61
N LYS A 51 -9.42 0.25 0.56
CA LYS A 51 -10.04 -0.39 1.73
C LYS A 51 -9.02 -0.64 2.84
N MET A 52 -7.84 -1.17 2.50
CA MET A 52 -6.76 -1.39 3.47
C MET A 52 -6.29 -0.08 4.10
N SER A 53 -6.16 1.00 3.31
CA SER A 53 -5.81 2.33 3.81
C SER A 53 -6.84 2.87 4.80
N ARG A 54 -8.13 2.64 4.57
CA ARG A 54 -9.20 3.07 5.48
C ARG A 54 -9.03 2.50 6.89
N ILE A 55 -8.69 1.22 6.99
CA ILE A 55 -8.58 0.51 8.29
C ILE A 55 -7.16 0.56 8.88
N SER A 56 -6.21 1.20 8.21
CA SER A 56 -4.81 1.25 8.62
C SER A 56 -4.58 1.79 10.05
N PRO A 57 -5.25 2.88 10.51
CA PRO A 57 -5.10 3.35 11.89
C PRO A 57 -5.64 2.35 12.93
N ARG A 58 -6.75 1.66 12.63
CA ARG A 58 -7.30 0.62 13.50
C ARG A 58 -6.36 -0.58 13.62
N ILE A 59 -5.71 -0.96 12.52
CA ILE A 59 -4.65 -1.97 12.53
C ILE A 59 -3.48 -1.52 13.40
N GLN A 60 -3.08 -0.25 13.31
CA GLN A 60 -2.01 0.31 14.14
C GLN A 60 -2.40 0.29 15.62
N ALA A 61 -3.60 0.73 15.98
CA ALA A 61 -4.11 0.68 17.34
C ALA A 61 -4.11 -0.76 17.93
N ILE A 62 -4.43 -1.77 17.12
CA ILE A 62 -4.33 -3.18 17.55
C ILE A 62 -2.88 -3.55 17.84
N LYS A 63 -1.92 -3.15 17.00
CA LYS A 63 -0.49 -3.44 17.19
C LYS A 63 0.06 -2.76 18.43
N ASP A 64 -0.31 -1.50 18.65
CA ASP A 64 0.12 -0.70 19.81
C ASP A 64 -0.47 -1.25 21.12
N LYS A 65 -1.69 -1.80 21.07
CA LYS A 65 -2.35 -2.40 22.23
C LYS A 65 -1.77 -3.75 22.65
N TYR A 66 -1.23 -4.52 21.70
CA TYR A 66 -0.70 -5.87 21.94
C TYR A 66 0.73 -6.03 21.44
N PRO A 67 1.71 -5.22 21.84
CA PRO A 67 3.04 -5.15 21.22
C PRO A 67 3.82 -6.47 21.28
N ASN A 68 3.58 -7.30 22.31
CA ASN A 68 4.30 -8.55 22.55
C ASN A 68 3.50 -9.81 22.18
N ASP A 69 2.25 -9.68 21.72
CA ASP A 69 1.37 -10.81 21.39
C ASP A 69 1.02 -10.80 19.90
N GLN A 70 1.94 -11.32 19.08
CA GLN A 70 1.79 -11.34 17.64
C GLN A 70 0.64 -12.24 17.18
N GLN A 71 0.32 -13.30 17.94
CA GLN A 71 -0.78 -14.20 17.61
C GLN A 71 -2.12 -13.47 17.75
N LYS A 72 -2.32 -12.74 18.83
CA LYS A 72 -3.51 -11.95 19.08
C LYS A 72 -3.64 -10.76 18.14
N GLN A 73 -2.51 -10.11 17.78
CA GLN A 73 -2.50 -9.09 16.71
C GLN A 73 -3.05 -9.66 15.40
N ASN A 74 -2.51 -10.80 14.95
CA ASN A 74 -2.89 -11.42 13.69
C ASN A 74 -4.36 -11.86 13.68
N GLU A 75 -4.85 -12.38 14.81
CA GLU A 75 -6.26 -12.77 14.97
C GLU A 75 -7.19 -11.55 14.84
N LEU A 76 -6.92 -10.49 15.59
CA LEU A 76 -7.74 -9.27 15.61
C LEU A 76 -7.68 -8.53 14.26
N ILE A 77 -6.49 -8.44 13.65
CA ILE A 77 -6.32 -7.83 12.32
C ILE A 77 -7.10 -8.64 11.28
N SER A 78 -6.99 -9.96 11.32
CA SER A 78 -7.73 -10.85 10.41
C SER A 78 -9.25 -10.70 10.58
N LYS A 79 -9.72 -10.55 11.82
CA LYS A 79 -11.14 -10.31 12.12
C LYS A 79 -11.59 -8.97 11.56
N LEU A 80 -10.84 -7.90 11.81
CA LEU A 80 -11.10 -6.56 11.29
C LEU A 80 -11.15 -6.54 9.75
N GLN A 81 -10.18 -7.21 9.11
CA GLN A 81 -10.14 -7.30 7.64
C GLN A 81 -11.36 -8.04 7.07
N LYS A 82 -11.81 -9.11 7.73
CA LYS A 82 -13.04 -9.84 7.33
C LYS A 82 -14.29 -8.99 7.48
N GLU A 83 -14.43 -8.28 8.60
CA GLU A 83 -15.57 -7.40 8.89
C GLU A 83 -15.70 -6.27 7.86
N GLU A 84 -14.57 -5.68 7.46
CA GLU A 84 -14.51 -4.61 6.45
C GLU A 84 -14.49 -5.14 5.00
N GLY A 85 -14.55 -6.45 4.81
CA GLY A 85 -14.54 -7.08 3.49
C GLY A 85 -13.24 -6.83 2.71
N VAL A 86 -12.12 -6.69 3.44
CA VAL A 86 -10.77 -6.67 2.88
C VAL A 86 -10.31 -8.11 2.77
N GLY A 87 -10.05 -8.60 1.55
CA GLY A 87 -9.64 -9.98 1.34
C GLY A 87 -8.40 -10.33 2.17
N MET A 88 -8.53 -11.39 2.97
CA MET A 88 -7.41 -11.98 3.70
C MET A 88 -6.48 -12.67 2.71
N GLY A 89 -5.35 -12.10 2.45
CA GLY A 89 -4.32 -12.79 1.68
C GLY A 89 -3.47 -11.87 0.84
N CYS A 90 -2.40 -12.43 0.31
CA CYS A 90 -1.43 -11.79 -0.59
C CYS A 90 -2.03 -11.25 -1.89
N GLY A 91 -3.36 -11.22 -2.05
CA GLY A 91 -4.02 -10.72 -3.24
C GLY A 91 -3.58 -9.31 -3.61
N GLY A 92 -3.45 -8.41 -2.64
CA GLY A 92 -2.93 -7.07 -2.89
C GLY A 92 -1.44 -7.04 -3.27
N CYS A 93 -0.61 -7.87 -2.63
CA CYS A 93 0.82 -7.98 -2.92
C CYS A 93 1.09 -8.69 -4.26
N LEU A 94 0.35 -9.77 -4.54
CA LEU A 94 0.53 -10.54 -5.77
C LEU A 94 0.21 -9.70 -7.00
N TRP A 95 -0.84 -8.88 -6.94
CA TRP A 95 -1.22 -7.99 -8.04
C TRP A 95 -0.22 -6.84 -8.25
N SER A 96 0.55 -6.45 -7.24
CA SER A 96 1.63 -5.46 -7.41
C SER A 96 2.83 -6.01 -8.18
N LEU A 97 2.96 -7.34 -8.31
CA LEU A 97 4.01 -8.00 -9.09
C LEU A 97 3.64 -8.22 -10.57
N VAL A 98 2.38 -8.01 -10.96
CA VAL A 98 1.95 -8.19 -12.35
C VAL A 98 2.76 -7.35 -13.34
N PRO A 99 3.12 -6.08 -13.08
CA PRO A 99 3.99 -5.32 -13.97
C PRO A 99 5.36 -5.97 -14.18
N LEU A 100 5.90 -6.63 -13.17
CA LEU A 100 7.17 -7.35 -13.25
C LEU A 100 7.06 -8.60 -14.15
N LEU A 101 5.92 -9.31 -14.06
CA LEU A 101 5.65 -10.48 -14.91
C LEU A 101 5.54 -10.12 -16.40
N ILE A 102 5.17 -8.88 -16.71
CA ILE A 102 5.11 -8.36 -18.09
C ILE A 102 6.48 -7.85 -18.52
N LEU A 103 7.22 -7.25 -17.60
CA LEU A 103 8.53 -6.67 -17.88
C LEU A 103 9.53 -7.72 -18.36
N ILE A 104 9.58 -8.91 -17.74
CA ILE A 104 10.54 -9.96 -18.06
C ILE A 104 10.39 -10.44 -19.51
N PRO A 105 9.19 -10.82 -19.99
CA PRO A 105 8.98 -11.17 -21.39
C PRO A 105 9.27 -10.02 -22.37
N LEU A 106 8.82 -8.80 -22.03
CA LEU A 106 9.09 -7.63 -22.88
C LEU A 106 10.58 -7.33 -23.00
N TYR A 107 11.33 -7.45 -21.89
CA TYR A 107 12.79 -7.36 -21.94
C TYR A 107 13.40 -8.41 -22.86
N GLY A 108 12.86 -9.62 -22.86
CA GLY A 108 13.24 -10.68 -23.81
C GLY A 108 13.02 -10.27 -25.26
N VAL A 109 11.86 -9.70 -25.61
CA VAL A 109 11.55 -9.21 -26.96
C VAL A 109 12.50 -8.09 -27.38
N ILE A 110 12.75 -7.11 -26.49
CA ILE A 110 13.64 -5.98 -26.78
C ILE A 110 15.08 -6.45 -26.95
N ARG A 111 15.53 -7.39 -26.14
CA ARG A 111 16.90 -7.92 -26.18
C ARG A 111 17.15 -8.81 -27.41
N GLN A 112 16.14 -9.57 -27.84
CA GLN A 112 16.25 -10.57 -28.92
C GLN A 112 15.21 -10.34 -30.02
N PRO A 113 15.24 -9.15 -30.68
CA PRO A 113 14.20 -8.77 -31.62
C PRO A 113 14.23 -9.60 -32.93
N ILE A 114 15.37 -10.15 -33.31
CA ILE A 114 15.47 -11.03 -34.50
C ILE A 114 14.65 -12.31 -34.27
N GLU A 115 14.75 -12.90 -33.07
CA GLU A 115 14.00 -14.11 -32.73
C GLU A 115 12.51 -13.82 -32.50
N PHE A 116 12.17 -12.76 -31.77
CA PHE A 116 10.80 -12.55 -31.29
C PHE A 116 9.95 -11.58 -32.12
N MET A 117 10.55 -10.60 -32.83
CA MET A 117 9.81 -9.69 -33.70
C MET A 117 9.93 -10.05 -35.17
N LEU A 118 11.14 -10.48 -35.63
CA LEU A 118 11.34 -10.93 -37.00
C LEU A 118 11.03 -12.42 -37.20
N HIS A 119 10.73 -13.12 -36.08
CA HIS A 119 10.30 -14.53 -36.03
C HIS A 119 11.29 -15.52 -36.66
N GLU A 120 12.58 -15.19 -36.58
CA GLU A 120 13.64 -16.05 -37.09
C GLU A 120 14.01 -17.11 -36.03
N SER A 121 14.62 -18.22 -36.46
CA SER A 121 15.13 -19.20 -35.55
C SER A 121 16.34 -18.66 -34.74
N ALA A 122 16.59 -19.21 -33.56
CA ALA A 122 17.74 -18.82 -32.75
C ALA A 122 19.08 -19.01 -33.51
N ASP A 123 19.17 -20.06 -34.34
CA ASP A 123 20.36 -20.36 -35.15
C ASP A 123 20.52 -19.30 -36.28
N THR A 124 19.43 -18.94 -36.95
CA THR A 124 19.40 -17.88 -37.94
C THR A 124 19.77 -16.53 -37.32
N ALA A 125 19.20 -16.22 -36.20
CA ALA A 125 19.52 -15.00 -35.45
C ALA A 125 21.01 -14.92 -35.08
N ALA A 126 21.58 -16.03 -34.60
CA ALA A 126 23.00 -16.10 -34.27
C ALA A 126 23.90 -15.95 -35.53
N ALA A 127 23.49 -16.55 -36.66
CA ALA A 127 24.19 -16.39 -37.92
C ALA A 127 24.19 -14.93 -38.43
N ILE A 128 23.03 -14.23 -38.37
CA ILE A 128 22.90 -12.82 -38.73
C ILE A 128 23.82 -11.98 -37.82
N VAL A 129 23.74 -12.20 -36.51
CA VAL A 129 24.61 -11.52 -35.52
C VAL A 129 26.09 -11.72 -35.87
N GLY A 130 26.48 -12.96 -36.23
CA GLY A 130 27.84 -13.28 -36.67
C GLY A 130 28.34 -12.43 -37.82
N VAL A 131 27.52 -12.31 -38.89
CA VAL A 131 27.84 -11.49 -40.07
C VAL A 131 27.99 -10.00 -39.69
N VAL A 132 27.01 -9.43 -38.98
CA VAL A 132 27.05 -8.01 -38.60
C VAL A 132 28.22 -7.73 -37.64
N LYS A 133 28.50 -8.63 -36.73
CA LYS A 133 29.59 -8.51 -35.73
C LYS A 133 30.97 -8.53 -36.42
N GLU A 134 31.14 -9.32 -37.47
CA GLU A 134 32.37 -9.33 -38.27
C GLU A 134 32.63 -7.96 -38.93
N LYS A 135 31.56 -7.31 -39.36
CA LYS A 135 31.63 -5.99 -40.03
C LYS A 135 31.75 -4.80 -39.12
N LEU A 136 31.15 -4.89 -37.92
CA LEU A 136 31.05 -3.81 -36.92
C LEU A 136 31.51 -4.27 -35.53
N PRO A 137 32.75 -4.80 -35.36
CA PRO A 137 33.17 -5.40 -34.10
C PRO A 137 33.14 -4.42 -32.92
N ASP A 138 33.37 -3.13 -33.18
CA ASP A 138 33.41 -2.11 -32.13
C ASP A 138 32.06 -1.87 -31.46
N LEU A 139 30.94 -2.13 -32.15
CA LEU A 139 29.60 -1.97 -31.60
C LEU A 139 29.21 -3.05 -30.59
N PHE A 140 29.92 -4.19 -30.60
CA PHE A 140 29.61 -5.35 -29.78
C PHE A 140 30.46 -5.47 -28.51
N ASN A 141 31.21 -4.41 -28.17
CA ASN A 141 32.10 -4.39 -27.02
C ASN A 141 31.39 -3.89 -25.74
N GLY A 142 31.94 -4.26 -24.56
CA GLY A 142 31.44 -3.79 -23.29
C GLY A 142 30.01 -4.24 -22.95
N ASN A 143 29.15 -3.32 -22.53
CA ASN A 143 27.76 -3.59 -22.17
C ASN A 143 26.91 -4.02 -23.38
N ASN A 144 27.33 -3.67 -24.58
CA ASN A 144 26.65 -4.00 -25.83
C ASN A 144 26.70 -5.50 -26.14
N ALA A 145 27.66 -6.25 -25.59
CA ALA A 145 27.72 -7.72 -25.73
C ALA A 145 26.47 -8.45 -25.25
N PHE A 146 25.66 -7.83 -24.37
CA PHE A 146 24.38 -8.40 -23.94
C PHE A 146 23.22 -8.15 -24.91
N TYR A 147 23.40 -7.26 -25.90
CA TYR A 147 22.37 -6.78 -26.82
C TYR A 147 22.71 -7.05 -28.28
N GLU A 148 23.44 -8.13 -28.55
CA GLU A 148 23.96 -8.46 -29.89
C GLU A 148 22.85 -8.52 -30.95
N GLN A 149 21.70 -9.18 -30.67
CA GLN A 149 20.59 -9.24 -31.61
C GLN A 149 19.95 -7.87 -31.84
N LEU A 150 19.87 -7.01 -30.82
CA LEU A 150 19.31 -5.68 -30.94
C LEU A 150 20.18 -4.79 -31.84
N ILE A 151 21.51 -4.86 -31.66
CA ILE A 151 22.47 -4.15 -32.51
C ILE A 151 22.43 -4.68 -33.93
N ALA A 152 22.48 -6.00 -34.09
CA ALA A 152 22.41 -6.61 -35.40
C ALA A 152 21.11 -6.24 -36.14
N ALA A 153 19.96 -6.28 -35.45
CA ALA A 153 18.66 -5.96 -36.04
C ALA A 153 18.58 -4.54 -36.60
N SER A 154 19.30 -3.58 -36.01
CA SER A 154 19.36 -2.20 -36.52
C SER A 154 20.25 -2.03 -37.77
N HIS A 155 21.09 -3.03 -38.09
CA HIS A 155 22.04 -2.98 -39.17
C HIS A 155 21.82 -4.06 -40.23
N ILE A 156 20.77 -4.88 -40.14
CA ILE A 156 20.47 -5.92 -41.12
C ILE A 156 20.33 -5.31 -42.55
N ALA A 157 19.61 -4.20 -42.64
CA ALA A 157 19.38 -3.54 -43.93
C ALA A 157 20.69 -3.05 -44.61
N ASP A 158 21.67 -2.62 -43.81
CA ASP A 158 22.98 -2.15 -44.29
C ASP A 158 23.84 -3.28 -44.81
N TYR A 159 23.69 -4.50 -44.28
CA TYR A 159 24.51 -5.69 -44.58
C TYR A 159 23.70 -6.83 -45.21
N LYS A 160 22.57 -6.54 -45.88
CA LYS A 160 21.70 -7.56 -46.46
C LYS A 160 22.40 -8.42 -47.50
N GLU A 161 23.30 -7.83 -48.32
CA GLU A 161 24.03 -8.56 -49.37
C GLU A 161 25.00 -9.58 -48.76
N GLU A 162 25.68 -9.22 -47.67
CA GLU A 162 26.60 -10.10 -46.96
C GLU A 162 25.86 -11.23 -46.23
N ILE A 163 24.70 -10.92 -45.66
CA ILE A 163 23.84 -11.93 -45.01
C ILE A 163 23.38 -12.97 -46.04
N LEU A 164 22.94 -12.53 -47.23
CA LEU A 164 22.56 -13.42 -48.32
C LEU A 164 23.75 -14.17 -48.88
N ALA A 165 24.92 -13.51 -49.03
CA ALA A 165 26.16 -14.18 -49.49
C ALA A 165 26.67 -15.24 -48.51
N ALA A 166 26.40 -15.09 -47.22
CA ALA A 166 26.67 -16.12 -46.22
C ALA A 166 25.73 -17.33 -46.30
N GLY A 167 24.76 -17.34 -47.23
CA GLY A 167 23.81 -18.43 -47.41
C GLY A 167 22.73 -18.51 -46.36
N ILE A 168 22.53 -17.44 -45.57
CA ILE A 168 21.51 -17.36 -44.53
C ILE A 168 20.15 -17.11 -45.25
N GLN A 169 19.23 -18.07 -45.06
CA GLN A 169 17.87 -17.95 -45.59
C GLN A 169 16.98 -17.21 -44.60
N VAL A 170 16.54 -16.03 -45.00
CA VAL A 170 15.68 -15.16 -44.21
C VAL A 170 14.55 -14.58 -45.05
N SER A 171 13.48 -14.11 -44.39
CA SER A 171 12.39 -13.43 -45.11
C SER A 171 12.83 -12.05 -45.63
N GLU A 172 12.15 -11.55 -46.69
CA GLU A 172 12.38 -10.17 -47.18
C GLU A 172 12.20 -9.15 -46.05
N ARG A 173 11.22 -9.37 -45.17
CA ARG A 173 10.98 -8.54 -44.01
C ARG A 173 12.18 -8.50 -43.04
N THR A 174 12.82 -9.65 -42.85
CA THR A 174 14.02 -9.71 -41.98
C THR A 174 15.15 -8.89 -42.58
N LEU A 175 15.28 -8.87 -43.91
CA LEU A 175 16.30 -8.07 -44.60
C LEU A 175 16.07 -6.56 -44.53
N GLU A 176 14.85 -6.12 -44.24
CA GLU A 176 14.57 -4.68 -43.98
C GLU A 176 15.11 -4.23 -42.62
N GLY A 177 15.33 -5.17 -41.70
CA GLY A 177 15.78 -4.88 -40.35
C GLY A 177 14.72 -4.17 -39.49
N LEU A 178 15.16 -3.61 -38.40
CA LEU A 178 14.28 -2.83 -37.49
C LEU A 178 14.89 -1.45 -37.24
N ASN A 179 14.07 -0.43 -37.45
CA ASN A 179 14.45 0.95 -37.14
C ASN A 179 14.05 1.33 -35.72
N PHE A 180 15.01 1.38 -34.81
CA PHE A 180 14.82 1.76 -33.39
C PHE A 180 14.83 3.28 -33.16
N THR A 181 14.90 4.09 -34.22
CA THR A 181 14.93 5.54 -34.10
C THR A 181 13.56 6.10 -33.78
N PHE A 182 13.48 6.89 -32.72
CA PHE A 182 12.29 7.61 -32.29
C PHE A 182 12.70 9.01 -31.81
N LEU A 183 12.14 10.07 -32.38
CA LEU A 183 12.51 11.46 -32.12
C LEU A 183 14.03 11.71 -32.27
N ASP A 184 14.63 11.14 -33.30
CA ASP A 184 16.07 11.13 -33.55
C ASP A 184 16.93 10.49 -32.46
N LEU A 185 16.32 9.65 -31.58
CA LEU A 185 16.99 8.86 -30.56
C LEU A 185 16.94 7.38 -30.91
N ASN A 186 18.07 6.70 -30.89
CA ASN A 186 18.11 5.25 -31.05
C ASN A 186 17.72 4.56 -29.73
N LEU A 187 16.48 4.10 -29.63
CA LEU A 187 15.94 3.43 -28.44
C LEU A 187 16.58 2.06 -28.14
N GLY A 188 17.28 1.47 -29.13
CA GLY A 188 18.07 0.26 -28.96
C GLY A 188 19.37 0.49 -28.16
N THR A 189 19.78 1.73 -27.97
CA THR A 189 21.02 2.07 -27.27
C THR A 189 20.81 2.09 -25.74
N VAL A 190 21.80 1.59 -24.99
CA VAL A 190 21.87 1.75 -23.53
C VAL A 190 22.30 3.18 -23.23
N PRO A 191 21.52 3.95 -22.44
CA PRO A 191 21.87 5.33 -22.12
C PRO A 191 23.18 5.42 -21.34
N GLU A 192 24.07 6.35 -21.72
CA GLU A 192 25.32 6.59 -20.99
C GLU A 192 25.05 7.53 -19.80
N TYR A 193 25.54 7.16 -18.62
CA TYR A 193 25.40 7.97 -17.39
C TYR A 193 26.63 8.81 -17.06
N ARG A 194 27.80 8.52 -17.67
CA ARG A 194 29.08 9.19 -17.40
C ARG A 194 29.18 10.52 -18.17
N VAL A 195 28.33 11.46 -17.82
CA VAL A 195 28.29 12.80 -18.45
C VAL A 195 29.58 13.61 -18.29
N TRP A 196 30.44 13.21 -17.36
CA TRP A 196 31.75 13.84 -17.08
C TRP A 196 32.91 13.29 -17.91
N ASP A 197 32.70 12.19 -18.61
CA ASP A 197 33.74 11.50 -19.39
C ASP A 197 33.58 11.84 -20.87
N ALA A 198 34.39 12.77 -21.36
CA ALA A 198 34.36 13.22 -22.74
C ALA A 198 34.74 12.14 -23.77
N THR A 199 35.25 10.99 -23.34
CA THR A 199 35.58 9.89 -24.25
C THR A 199 34.36 9.08 -24.65
N VAL A 200 33.30 9.09 -23.83
CA VAL A 200 32.04 8.35 -24.05
C VAL A 200 30.83 9.27 -24.16
N TRP A 201 30.94 10.52 -23.69
CA TRP A 201 29.87 11.49 -23.69
C TRP A 201 30.07 12.56 -24.77
N SER A 202 29.05 12.81 -25.54
CA SER A 202 28.97 13.94 -26.49
C SER A 202 27.73 14.79 -26.20
N TRP A 203 27.87 16.11 -26.29
CA TRP A 203 26.75 17.05 -26.08
C TRP A 203 25.85 17.15 -27.32
N THR A 204 25.40 16.01 -27.81
CA THR A 204 24.46 15.89 -28.93
C THR A 204 23.05 15.57 -28.40
N TRP A 205 22.04 15.83 -29.23
CA TRP A 205 20.67 15.45 -28.90
C TRP A 205 20.54 13.95 -28.60
N GLY A 206 21.25 13.10 -29.33
CA GLY A 206 21.27 11.66 -29.10
C GLY A 206 21.68 11.29 -27.68
N SER A 207 22.80 11.84 -27.18
CA SER A 207 23.28 11.55 -25.82
C SER A 207 22.37 12.17 -24.75
N ILE A 208 22.01 13.44 -24.90
CA ILE A 208 21.15 14.16 -23.94
C ILE A 208 19.77 13.51 -23.84
N GLY A 209 19.15 13.25 -24.99
CA GLY A 209 17.80 12.67 -25.05
C GLY A 209 17.75 11.27 -24.42
N LEU A 210 18.72 10.41 -24.76
CA LEU A 210 18.81 9.07 -24.18
C LEU A 210 19.04 9.14 -22.66
N PHE A 211 19.87 10.05 -22.16
CA PHE A 211 20.10 10.26 -20.74
C PHE A 211 18.83 10.74 -20.00
N LEU A 212 18.04 11.61 -20.64
CA LEU A 212 16.80 12.13 -20.04
C LEU A 212 15.71 11.09 -19.89
N ILE A 213 15.65 10.07 -20.75
CA ILE A 213 14.58 9.06 -20.70
C ILE A 213 14.52 8.33 -19.36
N PRO A 214 15.60 7.73 -18.81
CA PRO A 214 15.60 7.13 -17.48
C PRO A 214 15.26 8.12 -16.36
N LEU A 215 15.75 9.37 -16.46
CA LEU A 215 15.45 10.42 -15.48
C LEU A 215 13.96 10.77 -15.47
N LEU A 216 13.35 10.95 -16.64
CA LEU A 216 11.92 11.22 -16.77
C LEU A 216 11.09 10.04 -16.24
N SER A 217 11.51 8.81 -16.52
CA SER A 217 10.85 7.61 -16.02
C SER A 217 10.91 7.53 -14.49
N ALA A 218 12.07 7.77 -13.88
CA ALA A 218 12.22 7.80 -12.43
C ALA A 218 11.46 8.97 -11.78
N GLY A 219 11.51 10.16 -12.38
CA GLY A 219 10.75 11.33 -11.92
C GLY A 219 9.23 11.10 -11.97
N GLN A 220 8.75 10.49 -13.04
CA GLN A 220 7.35 10.08 -13.18
C GLN A 220 6.95 9.07 -12.10
N GLN A 221 7.80 8.11 -11.74
CA GLN A 221 7.52 7.16 -10.65
C GLN A 221 7.37 7.85 -9.31
N VAL A 222 8.24 8.82 -8.98
CA VAL A 222 8.12 9.63 -7.76
C VAL A 222 6.78 10.36 -7.74
N LEU A 223 6.43 11.04 -8.85
CA LEU A 223 5.18 11.77 -8.97
C LEU A 223 3.96 10.86 -8.80
N SER A 224 3.96 9.71 -9.47
CA SER A 224 2.89 8.70 -9.38
C SER A 224 2.72 8.22 -7.93
N MET A 225 3.81 8.00 -7.22
CA MET A 225 3.78 7.54 -5.83
C MET A 225 3.23 8.60 -4.86
N ILE A 226 3.62 9.87 -5.05
CA ILE A 226 3.08 10.99 -4.26
C ILE A 226 1.57 11.10 -4.48
N ILE A 227 1.11 11.05 -5.74
CA ILE A 227 -0.32 11.11 -6.08
C ILE A 227 -1.07 9.93 -5.47
N SER A 228 -0.54 8.71 -5.61
CA SER A 228 -1.16 7.50 -5.07
C SER A 228 -1.24 7.51 -3.55
N GLN A 229 -0.19 7.96 -2.84
CA GLN A 229 -0.20 8.11 -1.39
C GLN A 229 -1.25 9.12 -0.94
N ASN A 230 -1.32 10.30 -1.57
CA ASN A 230 -2.31 11.31 -1.24
C ASN A 230 -3.73 10.79 -1.50
N SER A 231 -3.94 10.05 -2.58
CA SER A 231 -5.20 9.39 -2.91
C SER A 231 -5.62 8.39 -1.84
N ASN A 232 -4.72 7.52 -1.42
CA ASN A 232 -4.99 6.49 -0.41
C ASN A 232 -5.21 7.11 0.98
N ASN A 233 -4.44 8.15 1.34
CA ASN A 233 -4.59 8.85 2.61
C ASN A 233 -5.91 9.63 2.71
N SER A 234 -6.53 10.00 1.59
CA SER A 234 -7.79 10.74 1.57
C SER A 234 -9.00 9.95 2.08
N VAL A 235 -8.89 8.63 2.19
CA VAL A 235 -9.98 7.72 2.63
C VAL A 235 -9.68 7.02 3.96
N VAL A 236 -8.61 7.40 4.65
CA VAL A 236 -8.25 6.82 5.95
C VAL A 236 -9.25 7.25 7.02
N THR A 237 -9.70 6.29 7.84
CA THR A 237 -10.66 6.53 8.91
C THR A 237 -10.04 6.30 10.29
N ASP A 238 -10.52 7.02 11.30
CA ASP A 238 -10.21 6.83 12.73
C ASP A 238 -10.82 5.54 13.29
N GLU A 239 -10.73 5.34 14.61
CA GLU A 239 -11.33 4.20 15.32
C GLU A 239 -12.86 4.16 15.21
N ASN A 240 -13.51 5.31 15.05
CA ASN A 240 -14.95 5.47 14.93
C ASN A 240 -15.45 5.34 13.49
N GLY A 241 -14.53 5.16 12.53
CA GLY A 241 -14.85 5.06 11.11
C GLY A 241 -15.02 6.40 10.41
N MET A 242 -14.65 7.52 11.04
CA MET A 242 -14.63 8.85 10.46
C MET A 242 -13.34 9.14 9.73
N VAL A 243 -13.38 9.89 8.61
CA VAL A 243 -12.18 10.25 7.85
C VAL A 243 -11.26 11.14 8.68
N ASP A 244 -10.04 10.65 8.96
CA ASP A 244 -9.02 11.37 9.71
C ASP A 244 -7.70 11.47 8.93
N LYS A 245 -7.35 12.69 8.53
CA LYS A 245 -6.11 12.98 7.80
C LYS A 245 -4.86 12.93 8.67
N GLU A 246 -4.99 13.14 9.98
CA GLU A 246 -3.85 13.09 10.90
C GLU A 246 -3.49 11.65 11.25
N ALA A 247 -4.49 10.79 11.47
CA ALA A 247 -4.29 9.36 11.62
C ALA A 247 -3.61 8.74 10.39
N ALA A 248 -3.94 9.22 9.18
CA ALA A 248 -3.29 8.81 7.95
C ALA A 248 -1.78 9.06 7.94
N LYS A 249 -1.32 10.20 8.47
CA LYS A 249 0.12 10.55 8.51
C LYS A 249 0.91 9.71 9.50
N LYS A 250 0.28 9.22 10.56
CA LYS A 250 0.91 8.42 11.63
C LYS A 250 0.89 6.92 11.32
N SER A 251 0.13 6.47 10.33
CA SER A 251 0.00 5.05 10.03
C SER A 251 1.31 4.41 9.55
N GLN A 252 1.54 3.14 9.89
CA GLN A 252 2.71 2.37 9.43
C GLN A 252 2.79 2.27 7.91
N SER A 253 1.66 2.26 7.21
CA SER A 253 1.60 2.30 5.75
C SER A 253 2.19 3.59 5.18
N ALA A 254 2.05 4.73 5.87
CA ALA A 254 2.69 5.99 5.48
C ALA A 254 4.21 5.95 5.64
N GLN A 255 4.73 5.29 6.69
CA GLN A 255 6.18 5.14 6.91
C GLN A 255 6.82 4.19 5.90
N THR A 256 6.24 3.02 5.67
CA THR A 256 6.71 2.06 4.65
C THR A 256 6.64 2.67 3.26
N GLY A 257 5.56 3.43 2.97
CA GLY A 257 5.41 4.18 1.74
C GLY A 257 6.53 5.18 1.49
N LYS A 258 7.01 5.89 2.51
CA LYS A 258 8.15 6.82 2.39
C LYS A 258 9.44 6.12 2.00
N THR A 259 9.77 5.00 2.62
CA THR A 259 10.98 4.23 2.28
C THR A 259 10.94 3.72 0.84
N MET A 260 9.81 3.17 0.41
CA MET A 260 9.62 2.72 -0.97
C MET A 260 9.65 3.89 -1.97
N MET A 261 9.20 5.08 -1.56
CA MET A 261 9.20 6.29 -2.39
C MET A 261 10.61 6.70 -2.84
N TYR A 262 11.63 6.43 -2.05
CA TYR A 262 13.00 6.75 -2.41
C TYR A 262 13.73 5.56 -3.05
N LEU A 263 13.53 4.36 -2.53
CA LEU A 263 14.25 3.17 -2.96
C LEU A 263 13.90 2.76 -4.40
N MET A 264 12.61 2.72 -4.73
CA MET A 264 12.15 2.25 -6.04
C MET A 264 12.61 3.13 -7.20
N PRO A 265 12.49 4.48 -7.16
CA PRO A 265 12.98 5.34 -8.24
C PRO A 265 14.50 5.29 -8.41
N ILE A 266 15.26 5.19 -7.32
CA ILE A 266 16.72 5.07 -7.38
C ILE A 266 17.10 3.76 -8.09
N MET A 267 16.46 2.65 -7.70
CA MET A 267 16.70 1.35 -8.32
C MET A 267 16.30 1.34 -9.80
N SER A 268 15.14 1.95 -10.16
CA SER A 268 14.69 2.00 -11.55
C SER A 268 15.56 2.94 -12.39
N LEU A 269 16.10 4.01 -11.81
CA LEU A 269 17.05 4.87 -12.47
C LEU A 269 18.36 4.12 -12.80
N TRP A 270 18.87 3.37 -11.83
CA TRP A 270 20.07 2.54 -12.04
C TRP A 270 19.84 1.49 -13.14
N ILE A 271 18.69 0.79 -13.10
CA ILE A 271 18.32 -0.17 -14.16
C ILE A 271 18.20 0.53 -15.50
N GLY A 272 17.57 1.73 -15.55
CA GLY A 272 17.37 2.48 -16.78
C GLY A 272 18.65 2.87 -17.51
N PHE A 273 19.79 2.96 -16.79
CA PHE A 273 21.12 3.15 -17.36
C PHE A 273 21.88 1.85 -17.66
N THR A 274 21.26 0.69 -17.42
CA THR A 274 21.86 -0.63 -17.71
C THR A 274 21.15 -1.40 -18.79
N VAL A 275 19.98 -0.89 -19.22
CA VAL A 275 19.13 -1.52 -20.25
C VAL A 275 18.90 -0.56 -21.41
N PRO A 276 18.50 -1.06 -22.62
CA PRO A 276 18.14 -0.20 -23.75
C PRO A 276 17.06 0.82 -23.40
N ALA A 277 17.18 2.03 -23.94
CA ALA A 277 16.26 3.16 -23.70
C ALA A 277 14.79 2.82 -23.97
N ALA A 278 14.52 1.91 -24.89
CA ALA A 278 13.20 1.35 -25.18
C ALA A 278 12.45 0.90 -23.91
N LEU A 279 13.14 0.23 -23.00
CA LEU A 279 12.53 -0.26 -21.76
C LEU A 279 12.13 0.89 -20.83
N SER A 280 12.94 1.93 -20.74
CA SER A 280 12.64 3.15 -19.97
C SER A 280 11.48 3.93 -20.58
N VAL A 281 11.34 3.96 -21.90
CA VAL A 281 10.16 4.53 -22.60
C VAL A 281 8.90 3.74 -22.23
N TYR A 282 8.95 2.41 -22.30
CA TYR A 282 7.82 1.57 -21.87
C TYR A 282 7.42 1.84 -20.40
N TRP A 283 8.40 1.94 -19.50
CA TRP A 283 8.13 2.25 -18.08
C TRP A 283 7.52 3.63 -17.89
N PHE A 284 8.03 4.62 -18.62
CA PHE A 284 7.49 5.98 -18.58
C PHE A 284 6.04 6.02 -19.01
N VAL A 285 5.74 5.48 -20.20
CA VAL A 285 4.38 5.45 -20.75
C VAL A 285 3.43 4.66 -19.86
N GLY A 286 3.82 3.45 -19.46
CA GLY A 286 3.03 2.62 -18.55
C GLY A 286 2.80 3.28 -17.19
N GLY A 287 3.76 4.04 -16.69
CA GLY A 287 3.65 4.79 -15.45
C GLY A 287 2.71 6.00 -15.57
N VAL A 288 2.78 6.75 -16.66
CA VAL A 288 1.84 7.86 -16.95
C VAL A 288 0.43 7.34 -17.09
N THR A 289 0.23 6.25 -17.83
CA THR A 289 -1.10 5.64 -17.99
C THR A 289 -1.67 5.19 -16.65
N ARG A 290 -0.88 4.50 -15.83
CA ARG A 290 -1.30 4.10 -14.47
C ARG A 290 -1.64 5.30 -13.58
N MET A 291 -0.93 6.40 -13.69
CA MET A 291 -1.24 7.62 -12.94
C MET A 291 -2.60 8.19 -13.34
N VAL A 292 -2.91 8.19 -14.64
CA VAL A 292 -4.22 8.60 -15.15
C VAL A 292 -5.33 7.65 -14.67
N GLU A 293 -5.11 6.35 -14.78
CA GLU A 293 -6.03 5.33 -14.25
C GLU A 293 -6.28 5.51 -12.75
N ASP A 294 -5.21 5.70 -11.97
CA ASP A 294 -5.29 5.89 -10.50
C ASP A 294 -6.12 7.13 -10.14
N PHE A 295 -5.97 8.20 -10.89
CA PHE A 295 -6.77 9.43 -10.71
C PHE A 295 -8.27 9.16 -10.91
N PHE A 296 -8.65 8.51 -12.03
CA PHE A 296 -10.06 8.23 -12.30
C PHE A 296 -10.65 7.19 -11.32
N MET A 297 -9.91 6.14 -11.01
CA MET A 297 -10.33 5.12 -10.04
C MET A 297 -10.50 5.70 -8.64
N THR A 298 -9.55 6.53 -8.19
CA THR A 298 -9.63 7.20 -6.90
C THR A 298 -10.86 8.08 -6.82
N ARG A 299 -11.13 8.87 -7.86
CA ARG A 299 -12.33 9.72 -7.91
C ARG A 299 -13.63 8.91 -7.88
N HIS A 300 -13.65 7.76 -8.56
CA HIS A 300 -14.80 6.86 -8.56
C HIS A 300 -15.04 6.22 -7.18
N TYR A 301 -14.03 5.57 -6.61
CA TYR A 301 -14.16 4.88 -5.33
C TYR A 301 -14.36 5.85 -4.17
N ARG A 302 -13.76 7.04 -4.21
CA ARG A 302 -13.98 8.07 -3.21
C ARG A 302 -15.45 8.47 -3.10
N LYS A 303 -16.15 8.64 -4.21
CA LYS A 303 -17.60 8.92 -4.18
C LYS A 303 -18.40 7.84 -3.46
N ILE A 304 -18.01 6.57 -3.66
CA ILE A 304 -18.66 5.43 -3.01
C ILE A 304 -18.38 5.48 -1.50
N TYR A 305 -17.13 5.71 -1.11
CA TYR A 305 -16.77 5.77 0.31
C TYR A 305 -17.32 7.01 1.02
N ASP A 306 -17.37 8.17 0.37
CA ASP A 306 -18.00 9.37 0.93
C ASP A 306 -19.50 9.14 1.20
N ALA A 307 -20.19 8.37 0.35
CA ALA A 307 -21.60 7.99 0.56
C ALA A 307 -21.76 7.00 1.73
N GLU A 308 -20.88 5.97 1.82
CA GLU A 308 -20.85 5.02 2.94
C GLU A 308 -20.55 5.73 4.26
N ASP A 309 -19.62 6.68 4.28
CA ASP A 309 -19.23 7.44 5.47
C ASP A 309 -20.37 8.38 5.92
N ALA A 310 -21.08 9.00 4.98
CA ALA A 310 -22.25 9.81 5.29
C ALA A 310 -23.39 8.98 5.93
N GLU A 311 -23.58 7.73 5.48
CA GLU A 311 -24.56 6.83 6.07
C GLU A 311 -24.11 6.33 7.45
N ARG A 312 -22.83 5.98 7.64
CA ARG A 312 -22.27 5.63 8.96
C ARG A 312 -22.38 6.78 9.95
N LEU A 313 -22.08 8.01 9.51
CA LEU A 313 -22.21 9.20 10.35
C LEU A 313 -23.66 9.41 10.82
N LYS A 314 -24.64 9.26 9.93
CA LYS A 314 -26.05 9.34 10.30
C LYS A 314 -26.44 8.28 11.35
N LYS A 315 -25.98 7.04 11.19
CA LYS A 315 -26.22 5.96 12.17
C LYS A 315 -25.58 6.30 13.52
N TYR A 316 -24.31 6.73 13.50
CA TYR A 316 -23.58 7.10 14.73
C TYR A 316 -24.29 8.24 15.47
N LEU A 317 -24.66 9.31 14.77
CA LEU A 317 -25.40 10.43 15.38
C LEU A 317 -26.77 10.02 15.91
N ALA A 318 -27.46 9.09 15.25
CA ALA A 318 -28.72 8.56 15.73
C ALA A 318 -28.54 7.69 16.98
N GLU A 319 -27.50 6.88 17.05
CA GLU A 319 -27.15 6.08 18.24
C GLU A 319 -26.74 6.97 19.41
N GLU A 320 -25.89 7.98 19.18
CA GLU A 320 -25.47 8.94 20.18
C GLU A 320 -26.66 9.72 20.75
N ALA A 321 -27.58 10.18 19.87
CA ALA A 321 -28.81 10.85 20.28
C ALA A 321 -29.71 9.92 21.11
N ALA A 322 -29.83 8.64 20.72
CA ALA A 322 -30.62 7.66 21.47
C ALA A 322 -29.97 7.30 22.82
N GLU A 323 -28.64 7.27 22.91
CA GLU A 323 -27.92 7.06 24.18
C GLU A 323 -28.06 8.29 25.09
N ALA A 324 -27.91 9.50 24.58
CA ALA A 324 -28.10 10.75 25.30
C ALA A 324 -29.56 10.84 25.84
N GLU A 325 -30.56 10.45 25.07
CA GLU A 325 -31.95 10.40 25.51
C GLU A 325 -32.16 9.37 26.61
N LYS A 326 -31.57 8.16 26.48
CA LYS A 326 -31.62 7.14 27.53
C LYS A 326 -30.95 7.60 28.81
N GLU A 327 -29.84 8.30 28.71
CA GLU A 327 -29.12 8.86 29.85
C GLU A 327 -29.91 9.96 30.54
N ARG A 328 -30.54 10.85 29.75
CA ARG A 328 -31.47 11.87 30.24
C ARG A 328 -32.65 11.25 30.99
N LEU A 329 -33.30 10.23 30.41
CA LEU A 329 -34.39 9.49 31.04
C LEU A 329 -33.93 8.76 32.31
N ARG A 330 -32.71 8.23 32.35
CA ARG A 330 -32.12 7.61 33.56
C ARG A 330 -31.86 8.67 34.63
N ALA A 331 -31.34 9.84 34.26
CA ALA A 331 -31.11 10.95 35.17
C ALA A 331 -32.40 11.48 35.74
N GLU A 332 -33.44 11.65 34.90
CA GLU A 332 -34.79 12.04 35.32
C GLU A 332 -35.43 11.02 36.28
N LYS A 333 -35.34 9.73 35.98
CA LYS A 333 -35.78 8.66 36.91
C LYS A 333 -35.01 8.65 38.21
N ARG A 334 -33.69 8.96 38.21
CA ARG A 334 -32.91 9.09 39.42
C ARG A 334 -33.31 10.32 40.22
N ALA A 335 -33.59 11.44 39.54
CA ALA A 335 -34.07 12.68 40.22
C ALA A 335 -35.46 12.49 40.80
N ALA A 336 -36.36 11.78 40.12
CA ALA A 336 -37.72 11.49 40.60
C ALA A 336 -37.73 10.45 41.73
N ASN A 337 -36.68 9.60 41.83
CA ASN A 337 -36.57 8.60 42.92
C ASN A 337 -35.13 8.58 43.49
N PRO A 338 -34.73 9.61 44.24
CA PRO A 338 -33.40 9.71 44.79
C PRO A 338 -33.06 8.57 45.78
N GLU A 339 -34.05 7.96 46.35
CA GLU A 339 -33.88 6.84 47.26
C GLU A 339 -33.67 5.49 46.54
N GLY A 340 -34.00 5.40 45.24
CA GLY A 340 -33.82 4.20 44.44
C GLY A 340 -34.72 3.02 44.87
N ILE A 341 -35.82 3.33 45.55
CA ILE A 341 -36.79 2.33 46.00
C ILE A 341 -37.80 2.09 44.84
N THR A 342 -37.87 0.87 44.35
CA THR A 342 -38.80 0.41 43.35
C THR A 342 -39.56 -0.80 43.85
N GLU A 343 -40.69 -1.15 43.23
CA GLU A 343 -41.47 -2.34 43.54
C GLU A 343 -40.64 -3.64 43.61
N ASN A 344 -39.54 -3.68 42.83
CA ASN A 344 -38.61 -4.81 42.77
C ASN A 344 -37.44 -4.69 43.78
N THR A 345 -37.44 -3.71 44.67
CA THR A 345 -36.40 -3.56 45.67
C THR A 345 -36.48 -4.70 46.69
N SER A 346 -35.41 -5.48 46.84
CA SER A 346 -35.36 -6.65 47.73
C SER A 346 -35.72 -6.25 49.15
N LYS A 347 -36.57 -7.04 49.83
CA LYS A 347 -36.97 -6.86 51.24
C LYS A 347 -35.76 -6.63 52.16
N LYS A 348 -34.64 -7.30 51.90
CA LYS A 348 -33.39 -7.20 52.64
C LYS A 348 -32.75 -5.79 52.52
N LYS A 349 -32.88 -5.14 51.35
CA LYS A 349 -32.34 -3.76 51.13
C LYS A 349 -33.23 -2.73 51.84
N LEU A 350 -34.56 -2.93 51.81
CA LEU A 350 -35.51 -2.10 52.54
C LEU A 350 -35.32 -2.23 54.06
N GLN A 351 -35.19 -3.44 54.59
CA GLN A 351 -34.93 -3.68 56.02
C GLN A 351 -33.60 -3.07 56.46
N LYS A 352 -32.53 -3.18 55.63
CA LYS A 352 -31.24 -2.58 55.95
C LYS A 352 -31.33 -1.04 56.00
N LYS A 353 -32.13 -0.41 55.13
CA LYS A 353 -32.33 1.03 55.12
C LYS A 353 -33.12 1.48 56.34
N GLN A 354 -34.22 0.79 56.67
CA GLN A 354 -35.01 1.07 57.88
C GLN A 354 -34.19 0.89 59.16
N GLN A 355 -33.31 -0.08 59.18
CA GLN A 355 -32.42 -0.29 60.33
C GLN A 355 -31.36 0.83 60.46
N GLN A 356 -30.80 1.30 59.32
CA GLN A 356 -29.88 2.46 59.30
C GLN A 356 -30.57 3.76 59.75
N GLU A 357 -31.80 3.98 59.30
CA GLU A 357 -32.60 5.14 59.73
C GLU A 357 -32.96 5.07 61.21
N ALA A 358 -33.33 3.90 61.71
CA ALA A 358 -33.61 3.67 63.14
C ALA A 358 -32.37 3.87 63.99
N ASP A 359 -31.20 3.37 63.54
CA ASP A 359 -29.95 3.53 64.24
C ASP A 359 -29.46 4.99 64.22
N ALA A 360 -29.64 5.71 63.13
CA ALA A 360 -29.35 7.15 63.01
C ALA A 360 -30.28 7.97 63.95
N ALA A 361 -31.58 7.64 64.01
CA ALA A 361 -32.53 8.30 64.89
C ALA A 361 -32.19 8.03 66.38
N LYS A 362 -31.79 6.81 66.75
CA LYS A 362 -31.29 6.48 68.09
C LYS A 362 -30.02 7.24 68.44
N ALA A 363 -29.08 7.35 67.53
CA ALA A 363 -27.84 8.11 67.73
C ALA A 363 -28.12 9.61 67.89
N ALA A 364 -29.05 10.19 67.13
CA ALA A 364 -29.46 11.55 67.27
C ALA A 364 -30.14 11.83 68.63
N ALA A 365 -31.06 10.95 69.01
CA ALA A 365 -31.71 11.03 70.35
C ALA A 365 -30.73 10.86 71.49
N ALA A 366 -29.72 10.01 71.38
CA ALA A 366 -28.67 9.83 72.33
C ALA A 366 -27.79 11.09 72.44
N LYS A 367 -27.44 11.73 71.38
CA LYS A 367 -26.70 13.00 71.32
C LYS A 367 -27.50 14.12 71.93
N GLU A 368 -28.79 14.20 71.70
CA GLU A 368 -29.68 15.20 72.31
C GLU A 368 -29.82 15.00 73.83
N TYR A 369 -29.92 13.74 74.25
CA TYR A 369 -29.98 13.41 75.68
C TYR A 369 -28.66 13.70 76.37
N ALA A 370 -27.50 13.38 75.79
CA ALA A 370 -26.18 13.70 76.36
C ALA A 370 -25.97 15.23 76.44
N ALA A 371 -26.38 15.98 75.40
CA ALA A 371 -26.32 17.46 75.44
C ALA A 371 -27.20 18.10 76.52
N LYS A 372 -28.38 17.55 76.80
CA LYS A 372 -29.25 18.01 77.88
C LYS A 372 -28.70 17.69 79.31
N LYS A 373 -27.87 16.66 79.46
CA LYS A 373 -27.25 16.27 80.69
C LYS A 373 -25.83 16.79 80.94
N GLY A 374 -25.23 17.51 79.98
CA GLY A 374 -23.87 18.05 80.06
C GLY A 374 -22.76 16.95 80.05
N MET A 375 -23.06 15.77 79.50
CA MET A 375 -22.08 14.68 79.37
C MET A 375 -21.24 14.88 78.15
N PRO A 376 -19.92 14.62 78.18
CA PRO A 376 -19.11 14.70 76.97
C PRO A 376 -19.58 13.69 75.94
N VAL A 377 -19.87 14.18 74.75
CA VAL A 377 -20.21 13.32 73.58
C VAL A 377 -18.89 12.75 73.08
N GLU A 378 -18.64 11.45 73.28
CA GLU A 378 -17.55 10.77 72.54
C GLU A 378 -17.75 10.92 71.06
N GLU A 379 -16.80 11.53 70.37
CA GLU A 379 -16.76 11.55 68.92
C GLU A 379 -16.62 10.11 68.42
N GLU A 380 -17.68 9.60 67.81
CA GLU A 380 -17.66 8.30 67.15
C GLU A 380 -16.56 8.30 66.12
N GLN A 381 -15.46 7.58 66.35
CA GLN A 381 -14.47 7.27 65.34
C GLN A 381 -15.22 6.69 64.15
N GLU A 382 -15.06 7.30 63.01
CA GLU A 382 -15.60 6.82 61.74
C GLU A 382 -15.33 5.31 61.64
N LYS A 383 -16.37 4.51 61.80
CA LYS A 383 -16.30 3.08 61.53
C LYS A 383 -15.97 2.92 60.06
N THR A 384 -14.69 2.76 59.79
CA THR A 384 -14.26 2.36 58.42
C THR A 384 -15.08 1.14 58.01
N THR A 385 -15.73 1.20 56.89
CA THR A 385 -16.56 0.14 56.28
C THR A 385 -15.76 -1.09 55.88
N LEU A 386 -14.54 -1.23 56.40
CA LEU A 386 -13.61 -2.33 56.22
C LEU A 386 -13.92 -3.43 57.22
N SER A 387 -14.20 -4.64 56.75
CA SER A 387 -14.36 -5.81 57.60
C SER A 387 -13.08 -5.95 58.46
N GLY A 388 -13.18 -5.76 59.78
CA GLY A 388 -12.11 -5.55 60.71
C GLY A 388 -11.08 -6.67 60.93
N ILE A 389 -10.70 -7.42 59.92
CA ILE A 389 -9.61 -8.40 59.98
C ILE A 389 -8.56 -7.96 58.98
N ALA A 390 -7.47 -7.34 59.54
CA ALA A 390 -6.43 -6.71 58.74
C ALA A 390 -5.69 -7.66 57.80
N ASP A 391 -5.60 -8.95 58.08
CA ASP A 391 -4.70 -9.88 57.38
C ASP A 391 -5.36 -10.93 56.47
N ARG A 392 -6.66 -10.79 56.18
CA ARG A 392 -7.29 -11.70 55.21
C ARG A 392 -7.08 -11.23 53.76
N PRO A 393 -6.30 -11.97 52.93
CA PRO A 393 -6.28 -11.75 51.50
C PRO A 393 -7.69 -12.03 50.94
N TYR A 394 -8.18 -11.23 50.01
CA TYR A 394 -9.47 -11.40 49.36
C TYR A 394 -10.78 -11.10 50.12
N CYS A 395 -10.74 -10.30 51.18
CA CYS A 395 -11.98 -9.82 51.79
C CYS A 395 -12.63 -8.72 50.93
N LYS A 396 -13.89 -8.91 50.56
CA LYS A 396 -14.71 -7.93 49.83
C LYS A 396 -14.82 -6.65 50.69
N GLY A 397 -14.30 -5.52 50.20
CA GLY A 397 -14.29 -4.21 50.90
C GLY A 397 -12.93 -3.76 51.44
N ARG A 398 -11.85 -4.46 51.15
CA ARG A 398 -10.48 -4.05 51.53
C ARG A 398 -9.89 -3.15 50.42
N ALA A 399 -9.25 -2.05 50.84
CA ALA A 399 -8.52 -1.20 49.90
C ALA A 399 -7.38 -1.99 49.25
N TYR A 400 -7.17 -1.77 47.95
CA TYR A 400 -6.08 -2.35 47.19
C TYR A 400 -4.75 -1.78 47.72
N ASP A 401 -3.86 -2.65 48.18
CA ASP A 401 -2.49 -2.32 48.59
C ASP A 401 -1.52 -2.91 47.56
N PRO A 402 -0.86 -2.08 46.73
CA PRO A 402 0.06 -2.55 45.71
C PRO A 402 1.33 -3.20 46.25
N ASN A 403 1.70 -2.94 47.52
CA ASN A 403 2.95 -3.44 48.13
C ASN A 403 2.75 -4.69 49.01
N ARG A 404 1.56 -5.26 49.07
CA ARG A 404 1.19 -6.36 49.94
C ARG A 404 2.03 -7.63 49.79
N TYR A 405 2.59 -7.84 48.62
CA TYR A 405 3.37 -9.04 48.29
C TYR A 405 4.88 -8.74 48.11
N ASN A 406 5.29 -7.48 48.31
CA ASN A 406 6.70 -7.10 48.18
C ASN A 406 7.46 -7.12 49.52
N ASN A 407 6.82 -7.48 50.63
CA ASN A 407 7.49 -7.70 51.93
C ASN A 407 7.85 -9.19 52.10
N THR A 408 8.74 -9.68 51.25
CA THR A 408 9.56 -10.85 51.55
C THR A 408 10.97 -10.37 51.74
N GLU A 409 11.23 -9.81 52.92
CA GLU A 409 12.53 -9.86 53.56
C GLU A 409 12.34 -10.67 54.81
N GLU A 410 12.80 -11.91 54.76
CA GLU A 410 13.72 -12.66 55.62
C GLU A 410 13.80 -14.11 55.17
#